data_8d17276f4dec83909c88a1c55b81a53a
#
_entry.id   8d17276f4dec83909c88a1c55b81a53a
#
_cell.length_a   1.000
_cell.length_b   1.000
_cell.length_c   1.000
_cell.angle_alpha   90.00
_cell.angle_beta   90.00
_cell.angle_gamma   90.00
#
_symmetry.space_group_name_H-M   'P 1'
#
loop_
_entity.id
_entity.type
_entity.pdbx_description
1 polymer ?
#
loop_
_entity_poly.entity_id
_entity_poly.type
_entity_poly.pdbx_seq_one_letter_code
_entity_poly.pdbx_strand_id
1 'polypeptide(L)'
;MGKIKIKKNDVWIDMTPMSDVMVLLLTFFMLSVNFTKNEVVKVITPGSTTKAKVSSSAVLDITIDPEGRVLMSTDKTVTMEKALDQMLKEREASLTPDQKKEIIVFNQIGIPVKSMPDFLSKSHEDQVKLMKTTGIPTDSLQNREDKMSEFQLWVKAMKNGYKEWYNDLSDAEKTEVSATKLEINIKADKETPYSAVKLVIAELQDINESRYKLVTQAKKLEE
;
A
#
# COMPACT_ATOMS: atom_id res chain seq x y z
N MET A 1 -41.78 69.35 22.59
CA MET A 1 -41.54 67.92 22.38
C MET A 1 -40.04 67.64 22.41
N GLY A 2 -39.57 67.14 23.55
CA GLY A 2 -38.13 66.86 23.73
C GLY A 2 -37.73 65.56 22.98
N LYS A 3 -36.73 65.66 22.10
CA LYS A 3 -36.12 64.46 21.44
C LYS A 3 -35.22 63.73 22.42
N ILE A 4 -35.68 62.54 22.87
CA ILE A 4 -34.85 61.64 23.66
C ILE A 4 -33.75 61.08 22.77
N LYS A 5 -32.46 61.45 23.00
CA LYS A 5 -31.31 60.84 22.39
C LYS A 5 -31.00 59.51 23.07
N ILE A 6 -31.33 58.39 22.44
CA ILE A 6 -30.95 57.08 22.90
C ILE A 6 -29.43 56.92 22.60
N LYS A 7 -28.62 56.80 23.65
CA LYS A 7 -27.20 56.49 23.57
C LYS A 7 -27.07 55.04 23.15
N LYS A 8 -26.68 54.78 21.89
CA LYS A 8 -26.29 53.43 21.44
C LYS A 8 -24.94 53.10 22.09
N ASN A 9 -24.92 52.11 22.97
CA ASN A 9 -23.71 51.50 23.40
C ASN A 9 -23.21 50.61 22.25
N ASP A 10 -22.02 50.91 21.73
CA ASP A 10 -21.33 50.01 20.80
C ASP A 10 -20.96 48.75 21.59
N VAL A 11 -21.56 47.66 21.22
CA VAL A 11 -21.21 46.34 21.75
C VAL A 11 -19.99 45.86 20.99
N TRP A 12 -18.84 45.93 21.63
CA TRP A 12 -17.61 45.41 21.08
C TRP A 12 -17.57 43.90 21.35
N ILE A 13 -17.76 43.10 20.30
CA ILE A 13 -17.70 41.66 20.36
C ILE A 13 -16.23 41.25 20.26
N ASP A 14 -15.68 40.67 21.31
CA ASP A 14 -14.33 40.08 21.28
C ASP A 14 -14.34 38.80 20.45
N MET A 15 -13.64 38.81 19.31
CA MET A 15 -13.57 37.68 18.39
C MET A 15 -12.46 36.69 18.77
N THR A 16 -11.67 36.95 19.79
CA THR A 16 -10.54 36.10 20.23
C THR A 16 -10.99 34.66 20.54
N PRO A 17 -12.08 34.39 21.26
CA PRO A 17 -12.54 33.04 21.52
C PRO A 17 -13.00 32.29 20.26
N MET A 18 -13.57 33.01 19.29
CA MET A 18 -13.96 32.38 18.00
C MET A 18 -12.73 31.99 17.16
N SER A 19 -11.71 32.84 17.16
CA SER A 19 -10.45 32.52 16.47
C SER A 19 -9.73 31.33 17.08
N ASP A 20 -9.73 31.21 18.40
CA ASP A 20 -9.12 30.07 19.11
C ASP A 20 -9.83 28.77 18.79
N VAL A 21 -11.17 28.74 18.81
CA VAL A 21 -11.95 27.55 18.42
C VAL A 21 -11.68 27.16 16.95
N MET A 22 -11.57 28.13 16.03
CA MET A 22 -11.22 27.86 14.63
C MET A 22 -9.84 27.24 14.49
N VAL A 23 -8.84 27.77 15.20
CA VAL A 23 -7.45 27.26 15.19
C VAL A 23 -7.39 25.87 15.82
N LEU A 24 -8.11 25.62 16.93
CA LEU A 24 -8.21 24.30 17.55
C LEU A 24 -8.85 23.28 16.61
N LEU A 25 -9.94 23.62 15.94
CA LEU A 25 -10.57 22.76 14.95
C LEU A 25 -9.64 22.47 13.76
N LEU A 26 -8.94 23.50 13.26
CA LEU A 26 -7.99 23.34 12.16
C LEU A 26 -6.85 22.39 12.55
N THR A 27 -6.24 22.61 13.71
CA THR A 27 -5.16 21.75 14.21
C THR A 27 -5.64 20.34 14.50
N PHE A 28 -6.84 20.18 15.06
CA PHE A 28 -7.47 18.88 15.29
C PHE A 28 -7.67 18.12 13.96
N PHE A 29 -8.22 18.77 12.93
CA PHE A 29 -8.38 18.14 11.62
C PHE A 29 -7.03 17.81 10.98
N MET A 30 -6.03 18.68 11.07
CA MET A 30 -4.69 18.37 10.55
C MET A 30 -4.06 17.16 11.25
N LEU A 31 -4.22 17.02 12.57
CA LEU A 31 -3.67 15.90 13.32
C LEU A 31 -4.50 14.61 13.16
N SER A 32 -5.80 14.73 12.88
CA SER A 32 -6.70 13.61 12.73
C SER A 32 -6.78 13.05 11.29
N VAL A 33 -6.14 13.69 10.32
CA VAL A 33 -6.06 13.20 8.95
C VAL A 33 -5.20 11.94 8.90
N ASN A 34 -5.86 10.80 8.81
CA ASN A 34 -5.18 9.56 8.46
C ASN A 34 -5.01 9.50 6.94
N PHE A 35 -3.76 9.54 6.49
CA PHE A 35 -3.44 9.30 5.09
C PHE A 35 -3.79 7.85 4.74
N THR A 36 -4.95 7.65 4.13
CA THR A 36 -5.27 6.35 3.53
C THR A 36 -4.41 6.15 2.31
N LYS A 37 -3.77 4.98 2.23
CA LYS A 37 -2.98 4.60 1.05
C LYS A 37 -3.89 4.56 -0.18
N ASN A 38 -3.52 5.27 -1.22
CA ASN A 38 -4.23 5.23 -2.49
C ASN A 38 -3.85 3.95 -3.23
N GLU A 39 -4.59 2.87 -3.00
CA GLU A 39 -4.48 1.67 -3.85
C GLU A 39 -5.15 1.98 -5.20
N VAL A 40 -4.40 1.88 -6.28
CA VAL A 40 -4.88 2.13 -7.65
C VAL A 40 -5.89 1.07 -8.06
N VAL A 41 -5.65 -0.18 -7.66
CA VAL A 41 -6.56 -1.31 -7.88
C VAL A 41 -7.11 -1.73 -6.52
N LYS A 42 -8.42 -1.53 -6.33
CA LYS A 42 -9.16 -1.96 -5.14
C LYS A 42 -9.94 -3.22 -5.46
N VAL A 43 -9.82 -4.24 -4.61
CA VAL A 43 -10.53 -5.51 -4.76
C VAL A 43 -11.59 -5.68 -3.66
N ILE A 44 -12.71 -6.30 -4.01
CA ILE A 44 -13.76 -6.65 -3.07
C ILE A 44 -13.51 -8.09 -2.59
N THR A 45 -12.90 -8.23 -1.44
CA THR A 45 -12.58 -9.54 -0.88
C THR A 45 -13.84 -10.31 -0.46
N PRO A 46 -13.85 -11.65 -0.57
CA PRO A 46 -14.98 -12.47 -0.19
C PRO A 46 -15.28 -12.37 1.31
N GLY A 47 -16.55 -12.51 1.68
CA GLY A 47 -16.99 -12.49 3.08
C GLY A 47 -16.59 -13.75 3.83
N SER A 48 -16.09 -13.60 5.08
CA SER A 48 -15.77 -14.71 5.98
C SER A 48 -16.37 -14.46 7.37
N THR A 49 -16.69 -15.54 8.06
CA THR A 49 -17.14 -15.50 9.47
C THR A 49 -15.97 -15.50 10.45
N THR A 50 -14.75 -15.70 9.98
CA THR A 50 -13.55 -15.74 10.82
C THR A 50 -13.14 -14.31 11.23
N LYS A 51 -13.02 -14.09 12.54
CA LYS A 51 -12.59 -12.81 13.14
C LYS A 51 -11.07 -12.76 13.38
N ALA A 52 -10.25 -13.40 12.54
CA ALA A 52 -8.80 -13.32 12.67
C ALA A 52 -8.33 -11.90 12.43
N LYS A 53 -7.58 -11.34 13.38
CA LYS A 53 -7.02 -10.00 13.26
C LYS A 53 -5.92 -10.02 12.20
N VAL A 54 -6.12 -9.28 11.12
CA VAL A 54 -5.08 -9.06 10.11
C VAL A 54 -4.13 -8.00 10.66
N SER A 55 -2.83 -8.25 10.55
CA SER A 55 -1.82 -7.26 10.95
C SER A 55 -1.94 -6.03 10.07
N SER A 56 -1.88 -4.86 10.70
CA SER A 56 -1.94 -3.56 10.02
C SER A 56 -0.57 -2.92 9.82
N SER A 57 0.48 -3.54 10.35
CA SER A 57 1.86 -3.05 10.27
C SER A 57 2.80 -4.16 9.84
N ALA A 58 3.87 -3.79 9.15
CA ALA A 58 4.86 -4.71 8.60
C ALA A 58 4.25 -5.74 7.64
N VAL A 59 3.44 -5.27 6.69
CA VAL A 59 2.71 -6.14 5.76
C VAL A 59 3.15 -5.94 4.31
N LEU A 60 3.21 -7.05 3.60
CA LEU A 60 3.26 -7.13 2.15
C LEU A 60 1.90 -7.60 1.67
N ASP A 61 1.14 -6.71 1.10
CA ASP A 61 -0.17 -7.01 0.53
C ASP A 61 0.00 -7.45 -0.93
N ILE A 62 -0.41 -8.66 -1.23
CA ILE A 62 -0.49 -9.21 -2.57
C ILE A 62 -1.96 -9.17 -2.99
N THR A 63 -2.27 -8.34 -3.96
CA THR A 63 -3.63 -8.15 -4.46
C THR A 63 -3.81 -8.89 -5.78
N ILE A 64 -4.84 -9.71 -5.89
CA ILE A 64 -5.19 -10.46 -7.10
C ILE A 64 -6.55 -9.94 -7.57
N ASP A 65 -6.58 -9.37 -8.77
CA ASP A 65 -7.79 -8.81 -9.36
C ASP A 65 -8.68 -9.89 -10.02
N PRO A 66 -9.90 -9.54 -10.49
CA PRO A 66 -10.80 -10.49 -11.14
C PRO A 66 -10.21 -11.17 -12.37
N GLU A 67 -9.31 -10.50 -13.09
CA GLU A 67 -8.63 -11.05 -14.27
C GLU A 67 -7.40 -11.91 -13.91
N GLY A 68 -7.10 -12.08 -12.61
CA GLY A 68 -5.98 -12.89 -12.12
C GLY A 68 -4.62 -12.18 -12.17
N ARG A 69 -4.60 -10.86 -12.36
CA ARG A 69 -3.36 -10.07 -12.33
C ARG A 69 -2.92 -9.85 -10.90
N VAL A 70 -1.62 -9.88 -10.68
CA VAL A 70 -1.02 -9.75 -9.36
C VAL A 70 -0.40 -8.38 -9.20
N LEU A 71 -0.75 -7.72 -8.10
CA LEU A 71 -0.17 -6.44 -7.69
C LEU A 71 0.37 -6.60 -6.27
N MET A 72 1.41 -5.83 -5.94
CA MET A 72 2.00 -5.81 -4.60
C MET A 72 2.02 -4.41 -4.02
N SER A 73 1.80 -4.31 -2.72
CA SER A 73 1.98 -3.07 -1.96
C SER A 73 2.53 -3.37 -0.57
N THR A 74 3.17 -2.38 0.06
CA THR A 74 3.68 -2.52 1.43
C THR A 74 3.28 -1.30 2.27
N ASP A 75 3.26 -1.46 3.59
CA ASP A 75 2.99 -0.36 4.51
C ASP A 75 4.21 0.54 4.75
N LYS A 76 5.42 0.07 4.41
CA LYS A 76 6.68 0.79 4.63
C LYS A 76 7.30 1.26 3.32
N THR A 77 7.34 2.56 3.13
CA THR A 77 7.97 3.19 1.94
C THR A 77 9.45 2.86 1.81
N VAL A 78 10.17 2.79 2.94
CA VAL A 78 11.59 2.41 2.97
C VAL A 78 11.82 0.98 2.47
N THR A 79 10.91 0.06 2.82
CA THR A 79 10.96 -1.32 2.30
C THR A 79 10.77 -1.35 0.79
N MET A 80 9.83 -0.55 0.27
CA MET A 80 9.59 -0.41 -1.17
C MET A 80 10.82 0.14 -1.89
N GLU A 81 11.46 1.16 -1.33
CA GLU A 81 12.67 1.78 -1.91
C GLU A 81 13.82 0.78 -2.00
N LYS A 82 14.16 0.10 -0.89
CA LYS A 82 15.21 -0.92 -0.87
C LYS A 82 14.91 -2.09 -1.83
N ALA A 83 13.66 -2.54 -1.87
CA ALA A 83 13.23 -3.60 -2.77
C ALA A 83 13.33 -3.18 -4.24
N LEU A 84 12.94 -1.96 -4.57
CA LEU A 84 13.07 -1.40 -5.91
C LEU A 84 14.53 -1.34 -6.35
N ASP A 85 15.42 -0.86 -5.48
CA ASP A 85 16.86 -0.79 -5.77
C ASP A 85 17.46 -2.18 -6.01
N GLN A 86 17.06 -3.21 -5.26
CA GLN A 86 17.46 -4.57 -5.47
C GLN A 86 16.97 -5.09 -6.83
N MET A 87 15.69 -4.90 -7.15
CA MET A 87 15.09 -5.36 -8.40
C MET A 87 15.71 -4.69 -9.64
N LEU A 88 16.01 -3.39 -9.55
CA LEU A 88 16.70 -2.66 -10.64
C LEU A 88 18.09 -3.22 -10.91
N LYS A 89 18.83 -3.61 -9.86
CA LYS A 89 20.15 -4.27 -9.99
C LYS A 89 20.02 -5.66 -10.62
N GLU A 90 19.06 -6.48 -10.18
CA GLU A 90 18.89 -7.85 -10.69
C GLU A 90 18.40 -7.90 -12.14
N ARG A 91 17.63 -6.89 -12.55
CA ARG A 91 17.07 -6.81 -13.92
C ARG A 91 17.83 -5.87 -14.84
N GLU A 92 18.97 -5.32 -14.39
CA GLU A 92 19.80 -4.38 -15.14
C GLU A 92 19.01 -3.18 -15.68
N ALA A 93 18.00 -2.75 -14.94
CA ALA A 93 17.17 -1.60 -15.26
C ALA A 93 17.66 -0.35 -14.50
N SER A 94 17.55 0.82 -15.11
CA SER A 94 17.91 2.08 -14.48
C SER A 94 16.72 3.02 -14.46
N LEU A 95 16.48 3.64 -13.32
CA LEU A 95 15.46 4.68 -13.14
C LEU A 95 16.11 5.95 -12.62
N THR A 96 15.60 7.09 -13.04
CA THR A 96 16.01 8.37 -12.47
C THR A 96 15.53 8.51 -11.03
N PRO A 97 16.16 9.35 -10.19
CA PRO A 97 15.73 9.54 -8.81
C PRO A 97 14.28 10.03 -8.68
N ASP A 98 13.79 10.82 -9.63
CA ASP A 98 12.41 11.31 -9.63
C ASP A 98 11.42 10.21 -9.99
N GLN A 99 11.75 9.34 -10.95
CA GLN A 99 10.96 8.15 -11.28
C GLN A 99 10.85 7.17 -10.11
N LYS A 100 11.93 6.99 -9.35
CA LYS A 100 11.88 6.16 -8.13
C LYS A 100 10.89 6.72 -7.10
N LYS A 101 10.93 8.03 -6.86
CA LYS A 101 9.99 8.70 -5.95
C LYS A 101 8.54 8.50 -6.40
N GLU A 102 8.27 8.60 -7.68
CA GLU A 102 6.94 8.43 -8.24
C GLU A 102 6.39 7.02 -7.97
N ILE A 103 7.19 5.95 -8.17
CA ILE A 103 6.80 4.57 -7.83
C ILE A 103 6.51 4.43 -6.33
N ILE A 104 7.32 5.04 -5.48
CA ILE A 104 7.14 4.99 -4.03
C ILE A 104 5.83 5.66 -3.62
N VAL A 105 5.46 6.77 -4.27
CA VAL A 105 4.18 7.47 -4.04
C VAL A 105 2.98 6.62 -4.44
N PHE A 106 3.06 5.88 -5.55
CA PHE A 106 2.02 4.93 -5.94
C PHE A 106 1.81 3.83 -4.90
N ASN A 107 2.87 3.46 -4.19
CA ASN A 107 2.87 2.42 -3.15
C ASN A 107 2.23 1.08 -3.57
N GLN A 108 2.08 0.85 -4.87
CA GLN A 108 1.54 -0.37 -5.46
C GLN A 108 2.31 -0.67 -6.74
N ILE A 109 2.85 -1.87 -6.83
CA ILE A 109 3.59 -2.36 -8.00
C ILE A 109 2.69 -3.37 -8.71
N GLY A 110 2.50 -3.17 -10.00
CA GLY A 110 1.69 -4.05 -10.86
C GLY A 110 2.21 -4.07 -12.29
N ILE A 111 3.50 -3.76 -12.49
CA ILE A 111 4.10 -3.61 -13.80
C ILE A 111 5.44 -4.34 -13.83
N PRO A 112 5.77 -5.04 -14.93
CA PRO A 112 7.08 -5.65 -15.10
C PRO A 112 8.20 -4.60 -15.01
N VAL A 113 9.32 -4.95 -14.36
CA VAL A 113 10.46 -4.03 -14.14
C VAL A 113 10.99 -3.46 -15.45
N LYS A 114 11.03 -4.26 -16.51
CA LYS A 114 11.48 -3.82 -17.84
C LYS A 114 10.60 -2.72 -18.45
N SER A 115 9.32 -2.70 -18.13
CA SER A 115 8.34 -1.71 -18.63
C SER A 115 8.20 -0.48 -17.73
N MET A 116 8.86 -0.45 -16.57
CA MET A 116 8.77 0.67 -15.63
C MET A 116 9.23 2.01 -16.22
N PRO A 117 10.35 2.12 -16.96
CA PRO A 117 10.77 3.40 -17.53
C PRO A 117 9.74 3.97 -18.50
N ASP A 118 9.17 3.12 -19.38
CA ASP A 118 8.13 3.52 -20.33
C ASP A 118 6.83 3.91 -19.63
N PHE A 119 6.48 3.20 -18.57
CA PHE A 119 5.32 3.50 -17.74
C PHE A 119 5.43 4.88 -17.09
N LEU A 120 6.58 5.20 -16.49
CA LEU A 120 6.83 6.46 -15.80
C LEU A 120 6.98 7.67 -16.74
N SER A 121 7.17 7.42 -18.05
CA SER A 121 7.16 8.48 -19.06
C SER A 121 5.77 8.94 -19.45
N LYS A 122 4.71 8.21 -19.06
CA LYS A 122 3.31 8.46 -19.45
C LYS A 122 2.62 9.41 -18.48
N SER A 123 1.46 9.94 -18.91
CA SER A 123 0.64 10.77 -18.03
C SER A 123 0.08 9.95 -16.87
N HIS A 124 -0.22 10.59 -15.73
CA HIS A 124 -0.78 9.92 -14.55
C HIS A 124 -2.06 9.11 -14.86
N GLU A 125 -2.92 9.62 -15.73
CA GLU A 125 -4.15 8.91 -16.15
C GLU A 125 -3.83 7.61 -16.91
N ASP A 126 -2.83 7.64 -17.78
CA ASP A 126 -2.41 6.46 -18.55
C ASP A 126 -1.66 5.46 -17.67
N GLN A 127 -0.90 5.94 -16.69
CA GLN A 127 -0.27 5.10 -15.68
C GLN A 127 -1.32 4.32 -14.88
N VAL A 128 -2.39 4.98 -14.41
CA VAL A 128 -3.49 4.34 -13.68
C VAL A 128 -4.22 3.31 -14.57
N LYS A 129 -4.44 3.60 -15.85
CA LYS A 129 -5.03 2.64 -16.79
C LYS A 129 -4.13 1.43 -17.01
N LEU A 130 -2.83 1.65 -17.19
CA LEU A 130 -1.86 0.58 -17.37
C LEU A 130 -1.75 -0.31 -16.14
N MET A 131 -1.72 0.24 -14.92
CA MET A 131 -1.73 -0.55 -13.70
C MET A 131 -2.96 -1.44 -13.56
N LYS A 132 -4.11 -0.98 -14.10
CA LYS A 132 -5.35 -1.78 -14.13
C LYS A 132 -5.37 -2.86 -15.21
N THR A 133 -4.49 -2.79 -16.20
CA THR A 133 -4.46 -3.75 -17.32
C THR A 133 -3.24 -4.66 -17.28
N THR A 134 -2.22 -4.29 -16.52
CA THR A 134 -0.97 -5.03 -16.39
C THR A 134 -0.88 -5.63 -14.98
N GLY A 135 -0.13 -6.68 -14.81
CA GLY A 135 0.17 -7.30 -13.52
C GLY A 135 1.65 -7.69 -13.47
N ILE A 136 2.12 -8.05 -12.29
CA ILE A 136 3.45 -8.62 -12.13
C ILE A 136 3.45 -10.02 -12.76
N PRO A 137 4.42 -10.36 -13.62
CA PRO A 137 4.51 -11.70 -14.20
C PRO A 137 4.73 -12.78 -13.14
N THR A 138 3.84 -13.78 -13.14
CA THR A 138 3.85 -14.92 -12.24
C THR A 138 4.26 -16.22 -12.94
N ASP A 139 4.65 -16.18 -14.20
CA ASP A 139 4.96 -17.33 -15.05
C ASP A 139 6.35 -17.91 -14.78
N SER A 140 6.50 -18.61 -13.66
CA SER A 140 7.67 -19.49 -13.44
C SER A 140 7.49 -20.86 -14.08
N LEU A 141 6.27 -21.24 -14.45
CA LEU A 141 5.95 -22.60 -14.92
C LEU A 141 6.33 -22.87 -16.39
N GLN A 142 6.53 -21.82 -17.21
CA GLN A 142 6.83 -21.98 -18.62
C GLN A 142 8.33 -22.01 -18.95
N ASN A 143 9.22 -21.56 -18.04
CA ASN A 143 10.67 -21.55 -18.25
C ASN A 143 11.41 -22.07 -17.00
N ARG A 144 11.29 -23.35 -16.72
CA ARG A 144 12.01 -24.04 -15.64
C ARG A 144 13.48 -24.33 -16.00
N GLU A 145 14.21 -23.32 -16.41
CA GLU A 145 15.67 -23.34 -16.29
C GLU A 145 16.06 -22.35 -15.20
N ASP A 146 16.01 -22.78 -13.94
CA ASP A 146 16.56 -22.16 -12.73
C ASP A 146 16.30 -20.65 -12.50
N LYS A 147 15.32 -20.05 -13.17
CA LYS A 147 15.02 -18.64 -13.03
C LYS A 147 13.71 -18.42 -12.27
N MET A 148 13.83 -17.75 -11.13
CA MET A 148 12.67 -17.27 -10.36
C MET A 148 11.79 -16.35 -11.20
N SER A 149 10.48 -16.44 -10.99
CA SER A 149 9.54 -15.49 -11.57
C SER A 149 9.81 -14.07 -11.04
N GLU A 150 9.39 -13.07 -11.78
CA GLU A 150 9.51 -11.68 -11.32
C GLU A 150 8.74 -11.44 -10.01
N PHE A 151 7.60 -12.10 -9.85
CA PHE A 151 6.83 -12.10 -8.62
C PHE A 151 7.65 -12.63 -7.42
N GLN A 152 8.32 -13.77 -7.58
CA GLN A 152 9.16 -14.36 -6.53
C GLN A 152 10.35 -13.46 -6.16
N LEU A 153 10.97 -12.82 -7.16
CA LEU A 153 12.04 -11.85 -6.93
C LEU A 153 11.54 -10.65 -6.13
N TRP A 154 10.36 -10.10 -6.47
CA TRP A 154 9.76 -9.00 -5.72
C TRP A 154 9.47 -9.37 -4.27
N VAL A 155 8.91 -10.56 -4.01
CA VAL A 155 8.66 -11.03 -2.62
C VAL A 155 9.95 -11.12 -1.84
N LYS A 156 11.02 -11.68 -2.43
CA LYS A 156 12.34 -11.73 -1.79
C LYS A 156 12.93 -10.35 -1.55
N ALA A 157 12.88 -9.48 -2.55
CA ALA A 157 13.40 -8.12 -2.45
C ALA A 157 12.68 -7.33 -1.33
N MET A 158 11.34 -7.44 -1.24
CA MET A 158 10.55 -6.81 -0.18
C MET A 158 10.92 -7.33 1.21
N LYS A 159 11.11 -8.64 1.36
CA LYS A 159 11.53 -9.24 2.64
C LYS A 159 12.95 -8.85 3.05
N ASN A 160 13.87 -8.83 2.10
CA ASN A 160 15.24 -8.39 2.33
C ASN A 160 15.27 -6.90 2.70
N GLY A 161 14.55 -6.05 1.95
CA GLY A 161 14.45 -4.63 2.23
C GLY A 161 13.85 -4.34 3.62
N TYR A 162 12.83 -5.10 4.03
CA TYR A 162 12.28 -5.00 5.39
C TYR A 162 13.29 -5.44 6.45
N LYS A 163 13.99 -6.56 6.23
CA LYS A 163 15.00 -7.07 7.16
C LYS A 163 16.15 -6.10 7.34
N GLU A 164 16.64 -5.50 6.26
CA GLU A 164 17.67 -4.47 6.31
C GLU A 164 17.18 -3.23 7.07
N TRP A 165 15.98 -2.74 6.75
CA TRP A 165 15.37 -1.62 7.48
C TRP A 165 15.24 -1.93 8.98
N TYR A 166 14.75 -3.12 9.35
CA TYR A 166 14.59 -3.52 10.74
C TYR A 166 15.93 -3.64 11.49
N ASN A 167 16.99 -4.09 10.81
CA ASN A 167 18.31 -4.17 11.39
C ASN A 167 18.94 -2.80 11.64
N ASP A 168 18.65 -1.83 10.77
CA ASP A 168 19.13 -0.44 10.85
C ASP A 168 18.47 0.34 12.00
N LEU A 169 17.35 -0.14 12.56
CA LEU A 169 16.65 0.49 13.68
C LEU A 169 17.45 0.37 14.99
N SER A 170 17.37 1.40 15.81
CA SER A 170 17.87 1.37 17.19
C SER A 170 17.06 0.40 18.07
N ASP A 171 17.63 -0.04 19.19
CA ASP A 171 16.93 -0.98 20.08
C ASP A 171 15.64 -0.39 20.68
N ALA A 172 15.58 0.93 20.88
CA ALA A 172 14.38 1.63 21.32
C ALA A 172 13.26 1.56 20.26
N GLU A 173 13.59 1.83 18.98
CA GLU A 173 12.64 1.76 17.87
C GLU A 173 12.18 0.34 17.59
N LYS A 174 13.05 -0.66 17.74
CA LYS A 174 12.68 -2.09 17.63
C LYS A 174 11.62 -2.51 18.63
N THR A 175 11.59 -1.89 19.80
CA THR A 175 10.58 -2.18 20.83
C THR A 175 9.20 -1.64 20.43
N GLU A 176 9.14 -0.55 19.67
CA GLU A 176 7.89 0.02 19.17
C GLU A 176 7.35 -0.73 17.94
N VAL A 177 8.22 -1.41 17.18
CA VAL A 177 7.82 -2.19 16.01
C VAL A 177 7.37 -3.57 16.45
N SER A 178 6.06 -3.80 16.44
CA SER A 178 5.44 -5.06 16.89
C SER A 178 5.76 -6.29 16.03
N ALA A 179 6.33 -6.12 14.84
CA ALA A 179 6.59 -7.21 13.90
C ALA A 179 8.07 -7.28 13.50
N THR A 180 8.74 -8.36 13.92
CA THR A 180 10.14 -8.65 13.55
C THR A 180 10.31 -9.07 12.08
N LYS A 181 9.24 -9.50 11.43
CA LYS A 181 9.24 -10.02 10.05
C LYS A 181 8.07 -9.44 9.27
N LEU A 182 8.30 -9.24 7.99
CA LEU A 182 7.25 -8.84 7.05
C LEU A 182 6.21 -9.97 6.92
N GLU A 183 4.96 -9.67 7.19
CA GLU A 183 3.84 -10.60 7.02
C GLU A 183 3.26 -10.48 5.61
N ILE A 184 2.92 -11.61 5.01
CA ILE A 184 2.32 -11.65 3.67
C ILE A 184 0.81 -11.78 3.80
N ASN A 185 0.09 -10.83 3.23
CA ASN A 185 -1.36 -10.86 3.10
C ASN A 185 -1.73 -11.07 1.63
N ILE A 186 -2.64 -11.98 1.35
CA ILE A 186 -3.20 -12.20 0.02
C ILE A 186 -4.63 -11.67 0.02
N LYS A 187 -4.90 -10.68 -0.82
CA LYS A 187 -6.22 -10.09 -1.07
C LYS A 187 -6.67 -10.52 -2.45
N ALA A 188 -7.61 -11.44 -2.55
CA ALA A 188 -8.21 -11.82 -3.83
C ALA A 188 -9.60 -11.21 -3.96
N ASP A 189 -9.99 -10.78 -5.15
CA ASP A 189 -11.36 -10.38 -5.42
C ASP A 189 -12.29 -11.59 -5.36
N LYS A 190 -13.56 -11.36 -5.02
CA LYS A 190 -14.60 -12.42 -4.98
C LYS A 190 -14.83 -13.08 -6.34
N GLU A 191 -14.52 -12.37 -7.43
CA GLU A 191 -14.67 -12.84 -8.81
C GLU A 191 -13.38 -13.44 -9.38
N THR A 192 -12.27 -13.39 -8.62
CA THR A 192 -10.98 -13.95 -9.04
C THR A 192 -11.07 -15.47 -9.21
N PRO A 193 -10.62 -16.03 -10.35
CA PRO A 193 -10.55 -17.49 -10.54
C PRO A 193 -9.64 -18.13 -9.49
N TYR A 194 -10.08 -19.23 -8.90
CA TYR A 194 -9.28 -19.96 -7.91
C TYR A 194 -7.92 -20.43 -8.46
N SER A 195 -7.83 -20.67 -9.77
CA SER A 195 -6.57 -21.04 -10.44
C SER A 195 -5.49 -19.97 -10.29
N ALA A 196 -5.85 -18.66 -10.37
CA ALA A 196 -4.90 -17.57 -10.17
C ALA A 196 -4.42 -17.48 -8.72
N VAL A 197 -5.33 -17.64 -7.76
CA VAL A 197 -4.97 -17.67 -6.34
C VAL A 197 -4.04 -18.85 -6.03
N LYS A 198 -4.35 -20.05 -6.59
CA LYS A 198 -3.54 -21.25 -6.42
C LYS A 198 -2.13 -21.07 -7.00
N LEU A 199 -2.01 -20.41 -8.14
CA LEU A 199 -0.73 -20.12 -8.79
C LEU A 199 0.14 -19.23 -7.88
N VAL A 200 -0.41 -18.14 -7.36
CA VAL A 200 0.32 -17.25 -6.43
C VAL A 200 0.77 -18.00 -5.17
N ILE A 201 -0.10 -18.86 -4.62
CA ILE A 201 0.24 -19.68 -3.46
C ILE A 201 1.37 -20.66 -3.79
N ALA A 202 1.32 -21.32 -4.95
CA ALA A 202 2.37 -22.24 -5.39
C ALA A 202 3.72 -21.53 -5.54
N GLU A 203 3.73 -20.35 -6.14
CA GLU A 203 4.95 -19.54 -6.28
C GLU A 203 5.54 -19.10 -4.93
N LEU A 204 4.70 -18.78 -3.95
CA LEU A 204 5.16 -18.49 -2.60
C LEU A 204 5.76 -19.74 -1.93
N GLN A 205 5.15 -20.90 -2.11
CA GLN A 205 5.66 -22.17 -1.57
C GLN A 205 7.01 -22.54 -2.19
N ASP A 206 7.22 -22.31 -3.48
CA ASP A 206 8.49 -22.59 -4.19
C ASP A 206 9.67 -21.82 -3.59
N ILE A 207 9.42 -20.62 -3.03
CA ILE A 207 10.44 -19.82 -2.33
C ILE A 207 10.46 -20.06 -0.80
N ASN A 208 9.81 -21.15 -0.33
CA ASN A 208 9.66 -21.50 1.09
C ASN A 208 8.90 -20.44 1.92
N GLU A 209 8.01 -19.68 1.30
CA GLU A 209 7.14 -18.74 1.98
C GLU A 209 5.75 -19.34 2.18
N SER A 210 5.61 -20.14 3.24
CA SER A 210 4.35 -20.81 3.59
C SER A 210 3.51 -20.04 4.63
N ARG A 211 4.01 -18.88 5.14
CA ARG A 211 3.29 -18.06 6.12
C ARG A 211 2.64 -16.87 5.43
N TYR A 212 1.41 -17.02 5.03
CA TYR A 212 0.58 -15.95 4.46
C TYR A 212 -0.81 -15.96 5.10
N LYS A 213 -1.48 -14.82 5.05
CA LYS A 213 -2.86 -14.64 5.52
C LYS A 213 -3.76 -14.31 4.34
N LEU A 214 -4.86 -15.05 4.18
CA LEU A 214 -5.90 -14.67 3.23
C LEU A 214 -6.80 -13.62 3.89
N VAL A 215 -6.85 -12.43 3.30
CA VAL A 215 -7.67 -11.32 3.79
C VAL A 215 -9.08 -11.46 3.23
N THR A 216 -10.05 -11.49 4.13
CA THR A 216 -11.48 -11.60 3.81
C THR A 216 -12.25 -10.50 4.54
N GLN A 217 -13.40 -10.09 4.02
CA GLN A 217 -14.28 -9.17 4.72
C GLN A 217 -15.11 -9.91 5.77
N ALA A 218 -15.38 -9.27 6.90
CA ALA A 218 -16.32 -9.81 7.87
C ALA A 218 -17.74 -9.84 7.26
N LYS A 219 -18.32 -11.03 7.11
CA LYS A 219 -19.72 -11.17 6.69
C LYS A 219 -20.61 -10.65 7.83
N LYS A 220 -21.42 -9.62 7.57
CA LYS A 220 -22.51 -9.29 8.48
C LYS A 220 -23.45 -10.51 8.52
N LEU A 221 -23.59 -11.11 9.68
CA LEU A 221 -24.67 -12.04 9.93
C LEU A 221 -25.95 -11.19 9.86
N GLU A 222 -26.74 -11.36 8.82
CA GLU A 222 -28.12 -10.91 8.83
C GLU A 222 -28.85 -11.79 9.84
N GLU A 223 -29.28 -11.18 10.96
CA GLU A 223 -30.20 -11.78 11.92
C GLU A 223 -31.61 -11.87 11.32
#